data_60f411f3645370f422c599cce703e811
#
_entry.id   60f411f3645370f422c599cce703e811
#
_cell.length_a   1.000
_cell.length_b   1.000
_cell.length_c   1.000
_cell.angle_alpha   90.00
_cell.angle_beta   90.00
_cell.angle_gamma   90.00
#
_symmetry.space_group_name_H-M   'P 1'
#
loop_
_entity.id
_entity.type
_entity.pdbx_description
1 polymer ?
#
loop_
_entity_poly.entity_id
_entity_poly.type
_entity_poly.pdbx_seq_one_letter_code
_entity_poly.pdbx_strand_id
1 'polypeptide(L)'
;MYHLHPCETLRQVFAARPFQGAEPERASFIFVGLDANYSPDIEHSAIFPQLLEYLSDGVAFWRKTGVHHPFLLPAYGNKDGAKYHRAFASIGFRPEHAPLVSFVELLHLPTYGQSKLAVGDLDAVHLRWVDRVIRAGSARYVFIPGSVASRMRQSGCFPWLPREPESEGGSLGVWQRTTTTTVYCHYHLSTHGWQEKKKREQIAEIRALVKDA
;
A
#
# COMPACT_ATOMS: atom_id res chain seq x y z
N MET A 1 12.53 -15.08 -9.79
CA MET A 1 13.20 -14.82 -8.50
C MET A 1 13.02 -13.35 -8.20
N TYR A 2 12.58 -12.97 -7.02
CA TYR A 2 12.58 -11.58 -6.59
C TYR A 2 13.98 -11.19 -6.12
N HIS A 3 14.27 -9.90 -6.12
CA HIS A 3 15.56 -9.38 -5.66
C HIS A 3 15.36 -8.51 -4.43
N LEU A 4 15.93 -8.94 -3.30
CA LEU A 4 16.00 -8.09 -2.11
C LEU A 4 16.82 -6.84 -2.42
N HIS A 5 16.38 -5.70 -1.88
CA HIS A 5 17.09 -4.44 -2.07
C HIS A 5 18.53 -4.53 -1.53
N PRO A 6 19.58 -4.05 -2.27
CA PRO A 6 20.97 -4.14 -1.84
C PRO A 6 21.27 -3.27 -0.60
N CYS A 7 20.63 -2.11 -0.45
CA CYS A 7 20.85 -1.21 0.68
C CYS A 7 20.43 -1.86 2.01
N GLU A 8 21.42 -2.12 2.86
CA GLU A 8 21.20 -2.76 4.16
C GLU A 8 20.37 -1.91 5.11
N THR A 9 20.66 -0.60 5.17
CA THR A 9 19.90 0.35 5.99
C THR A 9 18.39 0.29 5.68
N LEU A 10 18.03 0.26 4.40
CA LEU A 10 16.65 0.17 3.98
C LEU A 10 16.00 -1.14 4.43
N ARG A 11 16.71 -2.27 4.31
CA ARG A 11 16.23 -3.58 4.76
C ARG A 11 16.02 -3.64 6.28
N GLN A 12 16.94 -3.05 7.05
CA GLN A 12 16.84 -3.00 8.53
C GLN A 12 15.61 -2.19 8.97
N VAL A 13 15.36 -1.04 8.34
CA VAL A 13 14.19 -0.21 8.65
C VAL A 13 12.89 -0.97 8.35
N PHE A 14 12.81 -1.66 7.20
CA PHE A 14 11.64 -2.47 6.86
C PHE A 14 11.47 -3.70 7.77
N ALA A 15 12.56 -4.35 8.16
CA ALA A 15 12.48 -5.48 9.10
C ALA A 15 11.95 -5.05 10.48
N ALA A 16 12.30 -3.84 10.92
CA ALA A 16 11.82 -3.28 12.19
C ALA A 16 10.36 -2.79 12.09
N ARG A 17 9.95 -2.28 10.91
CA ARG A 17 8.63 -1.68 10.69
C ARG A 17 8.13 -2.01 9.28
N PRO A 18 7.51 -3.20 9.07
CA PRO A 18 7.11 -3.69 7.74
C PRO A 18 5.82 -3.06 7.22
N PHE A 19 5.64 -1.76 7.43
CA PHE A 19 4.53 -0.96 6.94
C PHE A 19 4.95 0.51 6.79
N GLN A 20 4.13 1.30 6.13
CA GLN A 20 4.36 2.71 5.88
C GLN A 20 3.13 3.52 6.31
N GLY A 21 3.35 4.78 6.75
CA GLY A 21 2.25 5.62 7.26
C GLY A 21 1.91 5.35 8.72
N ALA A 22 0.64 5.30 9.07
CA ALA A 22 0.16 5.05 10.43
C ALA A 22 0.30 3.57 10.83
N GLU A 23 0.27 3.31 12.15
CA GLU A 23 0.19 1.94 12.69
C GLU A 23 -1.04 1.22 12.12
N PRO A 24 -0.87 0.07 11.42
CA PRO A 24 -1.97 -0.56 10.70
C PRO A 24 -3.13 -1.00 11.59
N GLU A 25 -2.83 -1.43 12.83
CA GLU A 25 -3.85 -1.84 13.81
C GLU A 25 -4.79 -0.70 14.21
N ARG A 26 -4.37 0.57 14.02
CA ARG A 26 -5.12 1.78 14.40
C ARG A 26 -5.60 2.58 13.19
N ALA A 27 -5.12 2.27 12.00
CA ALA A 27 -5.49 2.98 10.78
C ALA A 27 -6.94 2.71 10.39
N SER A 28 -7.64 3.74 9.92
CA SER A 28 -9.01 3.61 9.36
C SER A 28 -8.99 3.13 7.89
N PHE A 29 -7.91 3.44 7.17
CA PHE A 29 -7.69 3.10 5.76
C PHE A 29 -6.40 2.31 5.61
N ILE A 30 -6.49 1.10 5.09
CA ILE A 30 -5.31 0.27 4.78
C ILE A 30 -5.25 0.00 3.27
N PHE A 31 -4.11 0.30 2.68
CA PHE A 31 -3.80 -0.05 1.30
C PHE A 31 -2.80 -1.20 1.29
N VAL A 32 -3.20 -2.33 0.70
CA VAL A 32 -2.36 -3.54 0.66
C VAL A 32 -1.67 -3.63 -0.69
N GLY A 33 -0.35 -3.66 -0.66
CA GLY A 33 0.51 -3.85 -1.82
C GLY A 33 1.17 -5.22 -1.86
N LEU A 34 2.00 -5.44 -2.88
CA LEU A 34 2.75 -6.70 -3.03
C LEU A 34 4.13 -6.59 -2.40
N ASP A 35 4.86 -5.55 -2.76
CA ASP A 35 6.24 -5.29 -2.32
C ASP A 35 6.57 -3.79 -2.43
N ALA A 36 7.35 -3.31 -1.49
CA ALA A 36 7.93 -1.97 -1.54
C ALA A 36 9.16 -1.99 -2.47
N ASN A 37 9.00 -1.48 -3.68
CA ASN A 37 10.02 -1.53 -4.72
C ASN A 37 10.72 -0.17 -4.87
N TYR A 38 12.05 -0.19 -4.78
CA TYR A 38 12.90 1.00 -4.89
C TYR A 38 13.97 0.80 -5.98
N SER A 39 14.53 1.91 -6.49
CA SER A 39 15.71 1.86 -7.35
C SER A 39 16.89 1.25 -6.59
N PRO A 40 17.71 0.37 -7.21
CA PRO A 40 18.83 -0.29 -6.52
C PRO A 40 19.86 0.69 -5.96
N ASP A 41 19.91 1.90 -6.52
CA ASP A 41 20.81 3.01 -6.15
C ASP A 41 20.08 4.11 -5.34
N ILE A 42 18.93 3.82 -4.74
CA ILE A 42 18.12 4.82 -4.01
C ILE A 42 18.91 5.50 -2.89
N GLU A 43 19.87 4.81 -2.29
CA GLU A 43 20.72 5.34 -1.22
C GLU A 43 21.60 6.52 -1.67
N HIS A 44 21.87 6.63 -2.98
CA HIS A 44 22.61 7.75 -3.57
C HIS A 44 21.71 8.90 -4.04
N SER A 45 20.39 8.75 -3.86
CA SER A 45 19.44 9.80 -4.26
C SER A 45 19.37 10.92 -3.22
N ALA A 46 19.12 12.14 -3.70
CA ALA A 46 18.96 13.31 -2.83
C ALA A 46 17.79 13.19 -1.83
N ILE A 47 16.84 12.27 -2.07
CA ILE A 47 15.69 12.05 -1.17
C ILE A 47 15.91 10.93 -0.18
N PHE A 48 17.04 10.25 -0.18
CA PHE A 48 17.26 9.09 0.69
C PHE A 48 17.11 9.42 2.19
N PRO A 49 17.64 10.54 2.70
CA PRO A 49 17.39 10.94 4.10
C PRO A 49 15.90 11.12 4.41
N GLN A 50 15.14 11.72 3.50
CA GLN A 50 13.70 11.90 3.64
C GLN A 50 12.94 10.57 3.54
N LEU A 51 13.46 9.60 2.75
CA LEU A 51 12.89 8.25 2.70
C LEU A 51 13.05 7.53 4.04
N LEU A 52 14.22 7.62 4.67
CA LEU A 52 14.44 7.05 6.00
C LEU A 52 13.58 7.73 7.08
N GLU A 53 13.45 9.06 7.04
CA GLU A 53 12.52 9.80 7.92
C GLU A 53 11.09 9.29 7.75
N TYR A 54 10.62 9.16 6.53
CA TYR A 54 9.28 8.66 6.21
C TYR A 54 9.05 7.22 6.72
N LEU A 55 10.01 6.34 6.53
CA LEU A 55 9.94 4.95 6.98
C LEU A 55 9.98 4.83 8.50
N SER A 56 10.66 5.76 9.18
CA SER A 56 10.69 5.84 10.64
C SER A 56 9.35 6.35 11.21
N ASP A 57 8.83 7.46 10.66
CA ASP A 57 7.54 8.03 11.05
C ASP A 57 6.85 8.69 9.84
N GLY A 58 6.07 7.91 9.11
CA GLY A 58 5.35 8.40 7.94
C GLY A 58 4.26 9.42 8.27
N VAL A 59 3.70 9.38 9.47
CA VAL A 59 2.69 10.35 9.92
C VAL A 59 3.32 11.72 10.15
N ALA A 60 4.42 11.77 10.90
CA ALA A 60 5.14 13.02 11.15
C ALA A 60 5.72 13.59 9.84
N PHE A 61 6.28 12.72 8.99
CA PHE A 61 6.79 13.12 7.67
C PHE A 61 5.70 13.79 6.84
N TRP A 62 4.53 13.17 6.71
CA TRP A 62 3.42 13.72 5.91
C TRP A 62 2.93 15.08 6.44
N ARG A 63 2.75 15.19 7.76
CA ARG A 63 2.36 16.44 8.41
C ARG A 63 3.38 17.56 8.20
N LYS A 64 4.66 17.24 8.27
CA LYS A 64 5.78 18.17 8.09
C LYS A 64 5.92 18.65 6.64
N THR A 65 5.80 17.74 5.67
CA THR A 65 6.14 18.02 4.27
C THR A 65 4.91 18.36 3.40
N GLY A 66 3.71 18.04 3.86
CA GLY A 66 2.48 18.19 3.09
C GLY A 66 2.23 17.07 2.07
N VAL A 67 3.19 16.15 1.86
CA VAL A 67 3.08 15.02 0.93
C VAL A 67 3.18 13.70 1.66
N HIS A 68 2.38 12.70 1.25
CA HIS A 68 2.32 11.41 1.94
C HIS A 68 3.53 10.51 1.69
N HIS A 69 4.38 10.78 0.69
CA HIS A 69 5.54 9.96 0.36
C HIS A 69 6.67 10.80 -0.27
N PRO A 70 7.95 10.50 0.01
CA PRO A 70 9.10 11.24 -0.51
C PRO A 70 9.20 11.29 -2.04
N PHE A 71 8.64 10.31 -2.75
CA PHE A 71 8.60 10.31 -4.23
C PHE A 71 7.75 11.44 -4.84
N LEU A 72 7.03 12.18 -4.00
CA LEU A 72 6.30 13.38 -4.41
C LEU A 72 7.08 14.67 -4.16
N LEU A 73 8.24 14.61 -3.52
CA LEU A 73 9.11 15.77 -3.32
C LEU A 73 9.71 16.20 -4.67
N PRO A 74 9.87 17.51 -4.90
CA PRO A 74 10.46 18.03 -6.14
C PRO A 74 11.83 17.43 -6.46
N ALA A 75 12.65 17.15 -5.43
CA ALA A 75 13.98 16.56 -5.58
C ALA A 75 13.99 15.15 -6.19
N TYR A 76 12.86 14.40 -6.14
CA TYR A 76 12.77 13.09 -6.76
C TYR A 76 12.46 13.15 -8.26
N GLY A 77 11.70 14.15 -8.70
CA GLY A 77 11.27 14.29 -10.09
C GLY A 77 10.25 13.23 -10.53
N ASN A 78 10.32 12.87 -11.82
CA ASN A 78 9.37 11.92 -12.45
C ASN A 78 9.91 10.50 -12.56
N LYS A 79 10.68 10.03 -11.60
CA LYS A 79 11.25 8.68 -11.58
C LYS A 79 10.20 7.61 -11.28
N ASP A 80 10.59 6.36 -11.44
CA ASP A 80 9.74 5.19 -11.16
C ASP A 80 9.22 5.21 -9.71
N GLY A 81 8.02 4.66 -9.51
CA GLY A 81 7.32 4.71 -8.23
C GLY A 81 6.47 5.96 -8.01
N ALA A 82 6.88 7.14 -8.49
CA ALA A 82 6.12 8.39 -8.32
C ALA A 82 4.69 8.31 -8.88
N LYS A 83 4.45 7.47 -9.90
CA LYS A 83 3.13 7.30 -10.52
C LYS A 83 2.09 6.74 -9.54
N TYR A 84 2.46 5.74 -8.74
CA TYR A 84 1.60 5.18 -7.70
C TYR A 84 1.20 6.26 -6.70
N HIS A 85 2.19 6.98 -6.18
CA HIS A 85 1.97 8.00 -5.17
C HIS A 85 1.20 9.22 -5.70
N ARG A 86 1.37 9.61 -6.97
CA ARG A 86 0.52 10.65 -7.58
C ARG A 86 -0.95 10.20 -7.70
N ALA A 87 -1.18 8.95 -8.08
CA ALA A 87 -2.54 8.41 -8.13
C ALA A 87 -3.15 8.35 -6.73
N PHE A 88 -2.39 7.94 -5.70
CA PHE A 88 -2.84 7.99 -4.32
C PHE A 88 -3.15 9.44 -3.86
N ALA A 89 -2.27 10.39 -4.12
CA ALA A 89 -2.48 11.80 -3.78
C ALA A 89 -3.78 12.35 -4.40
N SER A 90 -4.15 11.86 -5.60
CA SER A 90 -5.39 12.26 -6.27
C SER A 90 -6.66 11.75 -5.58
N ILE A 91 -6.59 10.83 -4.63
CA ILE A 91 -7.72 10.42 -3.77
C ILE A 91 -8.18 11.61 -2.91
N GLY A 92 -7.24 12.45 -2.46
CA GLY A 92 -7.56 13.67 -1.73
C GLY A 92 -7.39 13.56 -0.22
N PHE A 93 -6.67 12.55 0.27
CA PHE A 93 -6.16 12.58 1.64
C PHE A 93 -5.24 13.79 1.84
N ARG A 94 -5.32 14.41 3.00
CA ARG A 94 -4.54 15.58 3.41
C ARG A 94 -3.68 15.25 4.63
N PRO A 95 -2.71 16.11 5.01
CA PRO A 95 -1.82 15.84 6.16
C PRO A 95 -2.54 15.53 7.49
N GLU A 96 -3.72 16.10 7.72
CA GLU A 96 -4.54 15.80 8.89
C GLU A 96 -5.05 14.35 8.90
N HIS A 97 -5.20 13.70 7.73
CA HIS A 97 -5.59 12.30 7.61
C HIS A 97 -4.41 11.33 7.78
N ALA A 98 -3.17 11.83 7.90
CA ALA A 98 -1.99 10.95 8.02
C ALA A 98 -2.10 9.86 9.08
N PRO A 99 -2.67 10.10 10.29
CA PRO A 99 -2.86 9.07 11.31
C PRO A 99 -3.89 7.99 10.95
N LEU A 100 -4.67 8.21 9.90
CA LEU A 100 -5.75 7.32 9.49
C LEU A 100 -5.33 6.34 8.38
N VAL A 101 -4.16 6.54 7.76
CA VAL A 101 -3.76 5.83 6.54
C VAL A 101 -2.52 4.99 6.77
N SER A 102 -2.59 3.72 6.42
CA SER A 102 -1.48 2.78 6.43
C SER A 102 -1.30 2.09 5.07
N PHE A 103 -0.06 1.79 4.73
CA PHE A 103 0.32 0.96 3.59
C PHE A 103 1.04 -0.28 4.12
N VAL A 104 0.55 -1.45 3.71
CA VAL A 104 1.08 -2.75 4.13
C VAL A 104 1.38 -3.58 2.89
N GLU A 105 2.59 -4.15 2.83
CA GLU A 105 2.98 -5.01 1.72
C GLU A 105 2.91 -6.48 2.12
N LEU A 106 2.62 -7.39 1.17
CA LEU A 106 2.67 -8.83 1.46
C LEU A 106 4.10 -9.31 1.70
N LEU A 107 5.07 -8.70 1.05
CA LEU A 107 6.49 -8.93 1.35
C LEU A 107 6.97 -7.88 2.36
N HIS A 108 7.47 -8.35 3.50
CA HIS A 108 7.93 -7.50 4.61
C HIS A 108 9.33 -6.86 4.40
N LEU A 109 9.94 -7.09 3.23
CA LEU A 109 11.27 -6.59 2.88
C LEU A 109 11.21 -5.80 1.56
N PRO A 110 12.03 -4.75 1.41
CA PRO A 110 12.07 -3.96 0.19
C PRO A 110 12.76 -4.72 -0.94
N THR A 111 12.29 -4.49 -2.17
CA THR A 111 12.83 -5.10 -3.39
C THR A 111 13.35 -4.05 -4.36
N TYR A 112 13.98 -4.50 -5.45
CA TYR A 112 14.34 -3.66 -6.58
C TYR A 112 14.09 -4.36 -7.92
N GLY A 113 13.98 -3.57 -8.97
CA GLY A 113 13.75 -4.07 -10.33
C GLY A 113 12.37 -4.67 -10.53
N GLN A 114 12.24 -5.57 -11.51
CA GLN A 114 11.00 -6.28 -11.79
C GLN A 114 10.91 -7.54 -10.93
N SER A 115 10.19 -7.46 -9.84
CA SER A 115 10.00 -8.61 -8.93
C SER A 115 9.06 -9.65 -9.56
N LYS A 116 9.55 -10.86 -9.75
CA LYS A 116 8.72 -12.05 -9.99
C LYS A 116 8.53 -12.79 -8.67
N LEU A 117 7.74 -12.20 -7.78
CA LEU A 117 7.45 -12.79 -6.48
C LEU A 117 6.65 -14.07 -6.66
N ALA A 118 7.16 -15.17 -6.13
CA ALA A 118 6.42 -16.41 -5.95
C ALA A 118 5.78 -16.45 -4.55
N VAL A 119 4.77 -17.30 -4.37
CA VAL A 119 4.13 -17.45 -3.05
C VAL A 119 5.11 -17.96 -1.99
N GLY A 120 6.05 -18.83 -2.38
CA GLY A 120 7.10 -19.33 -1.48
C GLY A 120 8.12 -18.30 -1.00
N ASP A 121 8.13 -17.09 -1.60
CA ASP A 121 8.99 -15.99 -1.16
C ASP A 121 8.36 -15.19 0.01
N LEU A 122 7.05 -15.40 0.27
CA LEU A 122 6.30 -14.70 1.30
C LEU A 122 6.47 -15.36 2.66
N ASP A 123 6.72 -14.56 3.70
CA ASP A 123 6.83 -15.04 5.06
C ASP A 123 5.45 -15.29 5.68
N ALA A 124 5.18 -16.53 6.10
CA ALA A 124 3.89 -16.91 6.66
C ALA A 124 3.59 -16.22 8.02
N VAL A 125 4.61 -15.83 8.80
CA VAL A 125 4.40 -15.11 10.06
C VAL A 125 3.93 -13.70 9.77
N HIS A 126 4.58 -13.03 8.81
CA HIS A 126 4.18 -11.71 8.35
C HIS A 126 2.77 -11.74 7.72
N LEU A 127 2.46 -12.72 6.86
CA LEU A 127 1.12 -12.83 6.27
C LEU A 127 0.02 -13.04 7.31
N ARG A 128 0.27 -13.83 8.36
CA ARG A 128 -0.69 -13.97 9.48
C ARG A 128 -0.85 -12.67 10.28
N TRP A 129 0.22 -11.86 10.40
CA TRP A 129 0.10 -10.53 10.98
C TRP A 129 -0.76 -9.62 10.09
N VAL A 130 -0.55 -9.61 8.77
CA VAL A 130 -1.40 -8.86 7.81
C VAL A 130 -2.87 -9.30 7.92
N ASP A 131 -3.14 -10.62 7.98
CA ASP A 131 -4.49 -11.15 8.17
C ASP A 131 -5.13 -10.62 9.46
N ARG A 132 -4.41 -10.65 10.56
CA ARG A 132 -4.89 -10.14 11.86
C ARG A 132 -5.16 -8.64 11.80
N VAL A 133 -4.28 -7.85 11.19
CA VAL A 133 -4.46 -6.41 11.01
C VAL A 133 -5.75 -6.10 10.25
N ILE A 134 -6.01 -6.81 9.16
CA ILE A 134 -7.21 -6.62 8.34
C ILE A 134 -8.48 -7.01 9.11
N ARG A 135 -8.45 -8.12 9.85
CA ARG A 135 -9.66 -8.71 10.45
C ARG A 135 -9.95 -8.25 11.88
N ALA A 136 -8.94 -7.85 12.61
CA ALA A 136 -9.05 -7.50 14.03
C ALA A 136 -8.54 -6.08 14.36
N GLY A 137 -8.00 -5.36 13.38
CA GLY A 137 -7.60 -3.95 13.52
C GLY A 137 -8.80 -2.99 13.48
N SER A 138 -8.50 -1.70 13.53
CA SER A 138 -9.51 -0.62 13.53
C SER A 138 -9.92 -0.17 12.12
N ALA A 139 -9.44 -0.85 11.07
CA ALA A 139 -9.67 -0.43 9.69
C ALA A 139 -11.15 -0.51 9.31
N ARG A 140 -11.71 0.63 8.91
CA ARG A 140 -13.05 0.70 8.30
C ARG A 140 -13.01 0.30 6.82
N TYR A 141 -11.90 0.63 6.15
CA TYR A 141 -11.73 0.45 4.72
C TYR A 141 -10.36 -0.15 4.41
N VAL A 142 -10.37 -1.31 3.75
CA VAL A 142 -9.15 -1.99 3.29
C VAL A 142 -9.21 -2.10 1.77
N PHE A 143 -8.14 -1.73 1.08
CA PHE A 143 -8.06 -1.71 -0.37
C PHE A 143 -7.02 -2.70 -0.85
N ILE A 144 -7.46 -3.74 -1.57
CA ILE A 144 -6.61 -4.83 -2.06
C ILE A 144 -6.76 -4.95 -3.58
N PRO A 145 -5.70 -4.68 -4.36
CA PRO A 145 -5.73 -4.90 -5.81
C PRO A 145 -5.96 -6.38 -6.14
N GLY A 146 -6.66 -6.66 -7.25
CA GLY A 146 -6.96 -8.03 -7.67
C GLY A 146 -5.72 -8.93 -7.83
N SER A 147 -4.60 -8.39 -8.29
CA SER A 147 -3.32 -9.11 -8.39
C SER A 147 -2.74 -9.49 -7.02
N VAL A 148 -2.84 -8.58 -6.03
CA VAL A 148 -2.43 -8.81 -4.65
C VAL A 148 -3.34 -9.86 -4.00
N ALA A 149 -4.66 -9.71 -4.13
CA ALA A 149 -5.64 -10.67 -3.64
C ALA A 149 -5.39 -12.09 -4.18
N SER A 150 -4.98 -12.22 -5.44
CA SER A 150 -4.60 -13.52 -6.00
C SER A 150 -3.42 -14.16 -5.26
N ARG A 151 -2.39 -13.37 -4.90
CA ARG A 151 -1.24 -13.87 -4.12
C ARG A 151 -1.62 -14.21 -2.69
N MET A 152 -2.48 -13.39 -2.07
CA MET A 152 -3.02 -13.67 -0.73
C MET A 152 -3.74 -15.02 -0.69
N ARG A 153 -4.62 -15.30 -1.65
CA ARG A 153 -5.31 -16.59 -1.75
C ARG A 153 -4.36 -17.76 -1.94
N GLN A 154 -3.39 -17.62 -2.85
CA GLN A 154 -2.41 -18.66 -3.13
C GLN A 154 -1.54 -18.99 -1.92
N SER A 155 -1.32 -18.05 -1.00
CA SER A 155 -0.56 -18.28 0.23
C SER A 155 -1.29 -19.17 1.24
N GLY A 156 -2.61 -19.32 1.12
CA GLY A 156 -3.45 -20.02 2.09
C GLY A 156 -3.64 -19.32 3.44
N CYS A 157 -3.02 -18.15 3.66
CA CYS A 157 -3.12 -17.41 4.92
C CYS A 157 -4.42 -16.58 5.04
N PHE A 158 -5.19 -16.42 3.96
CA PHE A 158 -6.40 -15.58 3.90
C PHE A 158 -7.60 -16.39 3.41
N PRO A 159 -8.07 -17.38 4.19
CA PRO A 159 -9.14 -18.30 3.74
C PRO A 159 -10.49 -17.61 3.53
N TRP A 160 -10.68 -16.43 4.10
CA TRP A 160 -11.90 -15.62 3.97
C TRP A 160 -11.97 -14.85 2.64
N LEU A 161 -10.87 -14.72 1.90
CA LEU A 161 -10.80 -13.89 0.69
C LEU A 161 -11.39 -14.66 -0.51
N PRO A 162 -12.54 -14.25 -1.08
CA PRO A 162 -13.19 -14.97 -2.17
C PRO A 162 -12.40 -14.91 -3.47
N ARG A 163 -12.77 -15.76 -4.44
CA ARG A 163 -12.13 -15.78 -5.77
C ARG A 163 -12.37 -14.49 -6.55
N GLU A 164 -13.63 -14.04 -6.54
CA GLU A 164 -14.07 -12.85 -7.26
C GLU A 164 -14.70 -11.87 -6.28
N PRO A 165 -14.51 -10.56 -6.48
CA PRO A 165 -15.20 -9.57 -5.67
C PRO A 165 -16.65 -9.45 -6.09
N GLU A 166 -17.52 -9.16 -5.16
CA GLU A 166 -18.91 -8.80 -5.45
C GLU A 166 -19.00 -7.40 -6.05
N SER A 167 -19.96 -7.19 -6.97
CA SER A 167 -20.26 -5.88 -7.54
C SER A 167 -21.48 -5.30 -6.83
N GLU A 168 -21.32 -4.15 -6.20
CA GLU A 168 -22.40 -3.41 -5.54
C GLU A 168 -22.88 -2.20 -6.36
N GLY A 169 -22.74 -2.26 -7.69
CA GLY A 169 -23.17 -1.19 -8.61
C GLY A 169 -22.18 -0.02 -8.77
N GLY A 170 -21.12 0.00 -7.98
CA GLY A 170 -19.99 0.94 -8.12
C GLY A 170 -18.86 0.39 -9.00
N SER A 171 -17.78 1.15 -9.14
CA SER A 171 -16.57 0.71 -9.83
C SER A 171 -15.61 -0.06 -8.93
N LEU A 172 -15.71 0.11 -7.59
CA LEU A 172 -15.03 -0.73 -6.61
C LEU A 172 -15.78 -2.07 -6.46
N GLY A 173 -15.05 -3.19 -6.54
CA GLY A 173 -15.60 -4.47 -6.09
C GLY A 173 -15.45 -4.61 -4.58
N VAL A 174 -16.23 -5.51 -3.98
CA VAL A 174 -16.15 -5.82 -2.54
C VAL A 174 -15.65 -7.24 -2.37
N TRP A 175 -14.48 -7.42 -1.74
CA TRP A 175 -13.97 -8.73 -1.36
C TRP A 175 -14.72 -9.31 -0.16
N GLN A 176 -14.96 -8.47 0.84
CA GLN A 176 -15.66 -8.87 2.05
C GLN A 176 -16.23 -7.63 2.77
N ARG A 177 -17.34 -7.82 3.45
CA ARG A 177 -17.92 -6.85 4.37
C ARG A 177 -18.18 -7.52 5.72
N THR A 178 -17.79 -6.85 6.79
CA THR A 178 -18.14 -7.19 8.18
C THR A 178 -18.97 -6.05 8.78
N THR A 179 -19.29 -6.12 10.05
CA THR A 179 -19.98 -5.02 10.76
C THR A 179 -19.12 -3.76 10.88
N THR A 180 -17.79 -3.87 10.85
CA THR A 180 -16.85 -2.76 11.07
C THR A 180 -15.97 -2.45 9.88
N THR A 181 -15.69 -3.43 9.03
CA THR A 181 -14.69 -3.32 7.96
C THR A 181 -15.28 -3.70 6.61
N THR A 182 -15.02 -2.90 5.59
CA THR A 182 -15.24 -3.27 4.18
C THR A 182 -13.90 -3.41 3.47
N VAL A 183 -13.69 -4.57 2.84
CA VAL A 183 -12.50 -4.85 2.03
C VAL A 183 -12.85 -4.69 0.57
N TYR A 184 -12.24 -3.70 -0.08
CA TYR A 184 -12.49 -3.34 -1.47
C TYR A 184 -11.47 -3.92 -2.43
N CYS A 185 -11.95 -4.32 -3.62
CA CYS A 185 -11.12 -4.58 -4.79
C CYS A 185 -10.95 -3.31 -5.62
N HIS A 186 -9.73 -2.99 -5.97
CA HIS A 186 -9.44 -1.87 -6.87
C HIS A 186 -8.35 -2.22 -7.89
N TYR A 187 -8.21 -1.43 -8.95
CA TYR A 187 -7.04 -1.49 -9.80
C TYR A 187 -5.82 -0.94 -9.07
N HIS A 188 -4.69 -1.60 -9.23
CA HIS A 188 -3.44 -1.07 -8.66
C HIS A 188 -3.22 0.37 -9.12
N LEU A 189 -2.85 1.26 -8.20
CA LEU A 189 -2.78 2.71 -8.47
C LEU A 189 -1.75 3.10 -9.55
N SER A 190 -0.75 2.24 -9.83
CA SER A 190 0.17 2.42 -10.96
C SER A 190 -0.38 1.95 -12.31
N THR A 191 -1.56 1.33 -12.35
CA THR A 191 -2.20 0.84 -13.59
C THR A 191 -2.35 1.97 -14.60
N HIS A 192 -2.18 1.65 -15.88
CA HIS A 192 -2.25 2.57 -17.02
C HIS A 192 -2.94 1.93 -18.24
N GLY A 193 -3.05 2.71 -19.30
CA GLY A 193 -3.66 2.24 -20.56
C GLY A 193 -5.18 2.17 -20.47
N TRP A 194 -5.77 1.13 -21.05
CA TRP A 194 -7.22 1.00 -21.19
C TRP A 194 -7.99 0.95 -19.86
N GLN A 195 -7.33 0.59 -18.76
CA GLN A 195 -7.93 0.56 -17.41
C GLN A 195 -7.91 1.91 -16.71
N GLU A 196 -7.28 2.94 -17.26
CA GLU A 196 -7.10 4.25 -16.63
C GLU A 196 -8.44 4.92 -16.28
N LYS A 197 -9.45 4.78 -17.13
CA LYS A 197 -10.80 5.31 -16.89
C LYS A 197 -11.40 4.70 -15.63
N LYS A 198 -11.41 3.35 -15.56
CA LYS A 198 -11.96 2.61 -14.41
C LYS A 198 -11.19 2.93 -13.12
N LYS A 199 -9.87 3.02 -13.18
CA LYS A 199 -9.06 3.44 -12.03
C LYS A 199 -9.45 4.82 -11.52
N ARG A 200 -9.72 5.80 -12.41
CA ARG A 200 -10.18 7.14 -12.00
C ARG A 200 -11.56 7.11 -11.34
N GLU A 201 -12.47 6.30 -11.84
CA GLU A 201 -13.79 6.08 -11.23
C GLU A 201 -13.62 5.52 -9.81
N GLN A 202 -12.78 4.50 -9.62
CA GLN A 202 -12.47 3.93 -8.31
C GLN A 202 -11.82 4.95 -7.36
N ILE A 203 -10.89 5.77 -7.84
CA ILE A 203 -10.29 6.86 -7.06
C ILE A 203 -11.36 7.85 -6.59
N ALA A 204 -12.34 8.17 -7.44
CA ALA A 204 -13.46 9.05 -7.06
C ALA A 204 -14.34 8.43 -5.97
N GLU A 205 -14.60 7.12 -6.02
CA GLU A 205 -15.34 6.42 -4.97
C GLU A 205 -14.55 6.37 -3.66
N ILE A 206 -13.24 6.06 -3.71
CA ILE A 206 -12.39 6.10 -2.49
C ILE A 206 -12.39 7.51 -1.88
N ARG A 207 -12.34 8.56 -2.72
CA ARG A 207 -12.43 9.95 -2.26
C ARG A 207 -13.74 10.25 -1.52
N ALA A 208 -14.86 9.66 -1.94
CA ALA A 208 -16.12 9.81 -1.22
C ALA A 208 -16.02 9.23 0.19
N LEU A 209 -15.43 8.01 0.33
CA LEU A 209 -15.22 7.39 1.65
C LEU A 209 -14.31 8.22 2.58
N VAL A 210 -13.36 8.99 2.03
CA VAL A 210 -12.48 9.87 2.81
C VAL A 210 -13.25 11.05 3.40
N LYS A 211 -14.29 11.54 2.73
CA LYS A 211 -15.09 12.65 3.23
C LYS A 211 -15.98 12.27 4.42
N ASP A 212 -16.27 10.97 4.55
CA ASP A 212 -17.16 10.43 5.57
C ASP A 212 -16.36 9.90 6.80
N ALA A 213 -15.04 10.07 6.82
CA ALA A 213 -14.14 9.57 7.86
C ALA A 213 -13.64 10.68 8.77
#